data_1891281482800b4553f0e04cfa336d0e
#
_entry.id   1891281482800b4553f0e04cfa336d0e
#
_cell.length_a   1.000
_cell.length_b   1.000
_cell.length_c   1.000
_cell.angle_alpha   90.00
_cell.angle_beta   90.00
_cell.angle_gamma   90.00
#
_symmetry.space_group_name_H-M   'P 1'
#
loop_
_entity.id
_entity.type
_entity.pdbx_description
1 polymer ?
#
loop_
_entity_poly.entity_id
_entity_poly.type
_entity_poly.pdbx_seq_one_letter_code
_entity_poly.pdbx_strand_id
1 'polypeptide(L)'
;MAGECSRIIRIGDQLQKALASLIQFEVKDPRLGLVTVNEVRVAKALGYADIYYTVLGKDDKPEVLAENQAVLDSAKGFLYRRLAQEVKLRVMPHLRFHYDQSVVNGSRISALIDEAIRDDETRNGNESE
;
A
#
# COMPACT_ATOMS: atom_id res chain seq x y z
N MET A 1 1.17 22.95 6.69
CA MET A 1 0.28 23.04 7.53
C MET A 1 -0.87 22.13 7.47
N ALA A 2 -1.85 22.36 8.26
CA ALA A 2 -2.97 21.46 8.36
C ALA A 2 -3.69 21.30 7.03
N GLY A 3 -3.82 22.37 6.27
CA GLY A 3 -4.50 22.28 4.99
C GLY A 3 -3.78 21.40 4.01
N GLU A 4 -2.47 21.46 4.01
CA GLU A 4 -1.70 20.65 3.10
C GLU A 4 -1.78 19.19 3.50
N CYS A 5 -1.71 18.89 4.77
CA CYS A 5 -1.83 17.51 5.23
C CYS A 5 -3.20 16.96 4.90
N SER A 6 -4.26 17.75 5.10
CA SER A 6 -5.59 17.30 4.77
C SER A 6 -5.74 17.01 3.29
N ARG A 7 -5.12 17.81 2.46
CA ARG A 7 -5.18 17.61 1.03
C ARG A 7 -4.49 16.32 0.62
N ILE A 8 -3.33 16.06 1.21
CA ILE A 8 -2.60 14.84 0.90
C ILE A 8 -3.40 13.61 1.32
N ILE A 9 -4.02 13.65 2.49
CA ILE A 9 -4.84 12.54 2.96
C ILE A 9 -6.02 12.33 2.02
N ARG A 10 -6.63 13.42 1.59
CA ARG A 10 -7.79 13.32 0.70
C ARG A 10 -7.40 12.72 -0.65
N ILE A 11 -6.25 13.12 -1.16
CA ILE A 11 -5.74 12.55 -2.41
C ILE A 11 -5.50 11.05 -2.23
N GLY A 12 -4.88 10.67 -1.11
CA GLY A 12 -4.67 9.25 -0.83
C GLY A 12 -5.95 8.45 -0.80
N ASP A 13 -6.99 9.01 -0.18
CA ASP A 13 -8.29 8.35 -0.12
C ASP A 13 -8.90 8.19 -1.51
N GLN A 14 -8.80 9.22 -2.33
CA GLN A 14 -9.30 9.14 -3.69
C GLN A 14 -8.56 8.08 -4.50
N LEU A 15 -7.25 8.06 -4.37
CA LEU A 15 -6.44 7.08 -5.08
C LEU A 15 -6.76 5.67 -4.60
N GLN A 16 -6.99 5.51 -3.30
CA GLN A 16 -7.32 4.19 -2.77
C GLN A 16 -8.60 3.64 -3.38
N LYS A 17 -9.62 4.46 -3.42
CA LYS A 17 -10.90 4.01 -3.96
C LYS A 17 -10.81 3.69 -5.44
N ALA A 18 -10.15 4.56 -6.19
CA ALA A 18 -10.02 4.35 -7.62
C ALA A 18 -9.17 3.13 -7.92
N LEU A 19 -8.06 2.95 -7.18
CA LEU A 19 -7.20 1.81 -7.39
C LEU A 19 -7.90 0.49 -7.05
N ALA A 20 -8.64 0.47 -5.94
CA ALA A 20 -9.34 -0.74 -5.56
C ALA A 20 -10.28 -1.19 -6.67
N SER A 21 -11.00 -0.24 -7.25
CA SER A 21 -11.92 -0.55 -8.32
C SER A 21 -11.19 -1.00 -9.58
N LEU A 22 -10.12 -0.29 -9.94
CA LEU A 22 -9.37 -0.63 -11.15
C LEU A 22 -8.73 -2.01 -11.04
N ILE A 23 -8.15 -2.32 -9.89
CA ILE A 23 -7.51 -3.61 -9.72
C ILE A 23 -8.55 -4.73 -9.75
N GLN A 24 -9.69 -4.49 -9.10
CA GLN A 24 -10.71 -5.52 -9.03
C GLN A 24 -11.36 -5.79 -10.37
N PHE A 25 -11.62 -4.75 -11.15
CA PHE A 25 -12.42 -4.90 -12.34
C PHE A 25 -11.65 -4.82 -13.65
N GLU A 26 -10.46 -4.22 -13.65
CA GLU A 26 -9.73 -4.01 -14.88
C GLU A 26 -8.47 -4.85 -15.01
N VAL A 27 -7.85 -5.23 -13.92
CA VAL A 27 -6.67 -6.07 -13.99
C VAL A 27 -7.13 -7.52 -13.98
N LYS A 28 -7.04 -8.15 -15.14
CA LYS A 28 -7.56 -9.51 -15.30
C LYS A 28 -6.41 -10.46 -15.54
N ASP A 29 -5.75 -10.82 -14.47
CA ASP A 29 -4.63 -11.76 -14.53
C ASP A 29 -4.96 -12.89 -13.57
N PRO A 30 -5.05 -14.14 -14.06
CA PRO A 30 -5.43 -15.25 -13.18
C PRO A 30 -4.44 -15.53 -12.06
N ARG A 31 -3.21 -15.04 -12.18
CA ARG A 31 -2.24 -15.23 -11.12
C ARG A 31 -2.52 -14.32 -9.92
N LEU A 32 -3.31 -13.27 -10.13
CA LEU A 32 -3.59 -12.30 -9.09
C LEU A 32 -4.77 -12.76 -8.26
N GLY A 33 -4.59 -12.79 -6.95
CA GLY A 33 -5.69 -13.10 -6.05
C GLY A 33 -6.59 -11.91 -5.87
N LEU A 34 -7.46 -11.98 -4.89
CA LEU A 34 -8.35 -10.88 -4.59
C LEU A 34 -7.57 -9.83 -3.79
N VAL A 35 -7.20 -8.76 -4.46
CA VAL A 35 -6.37 -7.72 -3.86
C VAL A 35 -7.24 -6.71 -3.14
N THR A 36 -6.89 -6.44 -1.89
CA THR A 36 -7.50 -5.39 -1.11
C THR A 36 -6.49 -4.28 -0.92
N VAL A 37 -6.85 -3.07 -1.32
CA VAL A 37 -5.99 -1.91 -1.11
C VAL A 37 -6.30 -1.36 0.27
N ASN A 38 -5.39 -1.57 1.20
CA ASN A 38 -5.62 -1.18 2.59
C ASN A 38 -5.35 0.28 2.85
N GLU A 39 -4.32 0.82 2.20
CA GLU A 39 -3.93 2.18 2.47
C GLU A 39 -3.11 2.71 1.32
N VAL A 40 -3.25 3.98 1.03
CA VAL A 40 -2.41 4.68 0.06
C VAL A 40 -1.80 5.88 0.77
N ARG A 41 -0.49 5.92 0.83
CA ARG A 41 0.24 7.03 1.44
C ARG A 41 0.93 7.83 0.35
N VAL A 42 0.55 9.07 0.23
CA VAL A 42 1.10 9.96 -0.78
C VAL A 42 2.22 10.76 -0.16
N ALA A 43 3.37 10.78 -0.82
CA ALA A 43 4.49 11.55 -0.32
C ALA A 43 4.16 13.03 -0.32
N LYS A 44 4.82 13.75 0.59
CA LYS A 44 4.54 15.16 0.74
C LYS A 44 4.72 15.93 -0.55
N ALA A 45 5.71 15.56 -1.33
CA ALA A 45 5.96 16.21 -2.60
C ALA A 45 5.10 15.68 -3.72
N LEU A 46 4.21 14.75 -3.42
CA LEU A 46 3.32 14.13 -4.42
C LEU A 46 4.09 13.41 -5.51
N GLY A 47 5.32 13.01 -5.20
CA GLY A 47 6.14 12.30 -6.20
C GLY A 47 5.84 10.82 -6.24
N TYR A 48 5.47 10.25 -5.10
CA TYR A 48 5.20 8.81 -5.02
C TYR A 48 3.96 8.55 -4.16
N ALA A 49 3.25 7.52 -4.54
CA ALA A 49 2.16 7.00 -3.74
C ALA A 49 2.50 5.56 -3.37
N ASP A 50 2.60 5.30 -2.08
CA ASP A 50 2.87 3.95 -1.59
C ASP A 50 1.56 3.26 -1.28
N ILE A 51 1.34 2.15 -1.95
CA ILE A 51 0.07 1.44 -1.90
C ILE A 51 0.26 0.15 -1.14
N TYR A 52 -0.42 0.03 -0.01
CA TYR A 52 -0.31 -1.15 0.85
C TYR A 52 -1.51 -2.04 0.60
N TYR A 53 -1.24 -3.29 0.23
CA TYR A 53 -2.29 -4.20 -0.19
C TYR A 53 -2.12 -5.56 0.48
N THR A 54 -3.22 -6.32 0.53
CA THR A 54 -3.20 -7.73 0.90
C THR A 54 -3.89 -8.51 -0.18
N VAL A 55 -3.65 -9.83 -0.19
CA VAL A 55 -4.21 -10.72 -1.19
C VAL A 55 -4.98 -11.81 -0.47
N LEU A 56 -6.27 -11.92 -0.78
CA LEU A 56 -7.11 -12.98 -0.24
C LEU A 56 -7.22 -14.09 -1.26
N GLY A 57 -7.42 -15.30 -0.77
CA GLY A 57 -7.63 -16.43 -1.65
C GLY A 57 -6.34 -17.01 -2.20
N LYS A 58 -5.20 -16.60 -1.68
CA LYS A 58 -3.91 -17.14 -2.06
C LYS A 58 -3.12 -17.45 -0.81
N ASP A 59 -2.20 -18.42 -0.92
CA ASP A 59 -1.29 -18.70 0.17
C ASP A 59 -0.41 -17.49 0.40
N ASP A 60 0.08 -17.36 1.63
CA ASP A 60 1.00 -16.28 1.93
C ASP A 60 2.45 -16.73 1.80
N LYS A 61 2.68 -17.73 0.96
CA LYS A 61 4.03 -18.18 0.68
C LYS A 61 4.79 -17.12 -0.08
N PRO A 62 6.09 -16.98 0.16
CA PRO A 62 6.85 -15.93 -0.50
C PRO A 62 6.76 -15.95 -2.02
N GLU A 63 6.75 -17.12 -2.63
CA GLU A 63 6.69 -17.18 -4.07
C GLU A 63 5.33 -16.75 -4.60
N VAL A 64 4.27 -17.03 -3.87
CA VAL A 64 2.94 -16.59 -4.28
C VAL A 64 2.83 -15.08 -4.14
N LEU A 65 3.33 -14.53 -3.03
CA LEU A 65 3.30 -13.09 -2.83
C LEU A 65 4.15 -12.38 -3.86
N ALA A 66 5.30 -12.96 -4.21
CA ALA A 66 6.15 -12.36 -5.22
C ALA A 66 5.49 -12.35 -6.59
N GLU A 67 4.73 -13.40 -6.90
CA GLU A 67 4.03 -13.45 -8.17
C GLU A 67 2.95 -12.39 -8.25
N ASN A 68 2.20 -12.21 -7.16
CA ASN A 68 1.19 -11.18 -7.13
C ASN A 68 1.81 -9.79 -7.20
N GLN A 69 2.92 -9.60 -6.51
CA GLN A 69 3.64 -8.32 -6.58
C GLN A 69 4.08 -8.04 -8.01
N ALA A 70 4.58 -9.05 -8.70
CA ALA A 70 5.03 -8.88 -10.07
C ALA A 70 3.89 -8.51 -11.00
N VAL A 71 2.71 -9.09 -10.78
CA VAL A 71 1.54 -8.75 -11.58
C VAL A 71 1.16 -7.29 -11.37
N LEU A 72 1.13 -6.85 -10.12
CA LEU A 72 0.81 -5.46 -9.83
C LEU A 72 1.85 -4.52 -10.40
N ASP A 73 3.12 -4.89 -10.29
CA ASP A 73 4.18 -4.05 -10.83
C ASP A 73 4.08 -3.94 -12.35
N SER A 74 3.74 -5.01 -13.01
CA SER A 74 3.61 -4.95 -14.46
C SER A 74 2.38 -4.17 -14.89
N ALA A 75 1.38 -4.05 -14.01
CA ALA A 75 0.18 -3.29 -14.32
C ALA A 75 0.30 -1.82 -13.96
N LYS A 76 1.42 -1.39 -13.41
CA LYS A 76 1.55 -0.03 -12.91
C LYS A 76 1.31 1.02 -13.99
N GLY A 77 1.83 0.80 -15.18
CA GLY A 77 1.63 1.77 -16.26
C GLY A 77 0.18 1.93 -16.63
N PHE A 78 -0.52 0.81 -16.73
CA PHE A 78 -1.94 0.83 -17.04
C PHE A 78 -2.72 1.53 -15.93
N LEU A 79 -2.42 1.16 -14.68
CA LEU A 79 -3.12 1.76 -13.54
C LEU A 79 -2.84 3.26 -13.43
N TYR A 80 -1.61 3.64 -13.68
CA TYR A 80 -1.24 5.05 -13.65
C TYR A 80 -2.08 5.85 -14.66
N ARG A 81 -2.18 5.34 -15.88
CA ARG A 81 -2.90 6.05 -16.91
C ARG A 81 -4.39 6.16 -16.59
N ARG A 82 -4.97 5.06 -16.06
CA ARG A 82 -6.38 5.08 -15.71
C ARG A 82 -6.64 6.01 -14.52
N LEU A 83 -5.74 6.00 -13.54
CA LEU A 83 -5.89 6.89 -12.40
C LEU A 83 -5.81 8.34 -12.84
N ALA A 84 -4.90 8.64 -13.76
CA ALA A 84 -4.77 10.01 -14.23
C ALA A 84 -6.06 10.49 -14.90
N GLN A 85 -6.81 9.57 -15.47
CA GLN A 85 -8.08 9.93 -16.09
C GLN A 85 -9.19 10.12 -15.06
N GLU A 86 -9.16 9.32 -14.00
CA GLU A 86 -10.25 9.33 -13.04
C GLU A 86 -10.03 10.31 -11.90
N VAL A 87 -8.79 10.45 -11.46
CA VAL A 87 -8.45 11.37 -10.38
C VAL A 87 -7.68 12.51 -11.00
N LYS A 88 -8.31 13.66 -11.10
CA LYS A 88 -7.70 14.77 -11.82
C LYS A 88 -6.78 15.52 -10.88
N LEU A 89 -5.53 15.13 -10.86
CA LEU A 89 -4.51 15.76 -10.07
C LEU A 89 -3.59 16.56 -10.96
N ARG A 90 -3.04 17.62 -10.41
CA ARG A 90 -2.09 18.42 -11.14
C ARG A 90 -0.86 17.58 -11.49
N VAL A 91 -0.38 16.82 -10.53
CA VAL A 91 0.76 15.94 -10.73
C VAL A 91 0.34 14.57 -10.22
N MET A 92 0.46 13.58 -11.08
CA MET A 92 0.12 12.21 -10.72
C MET A 92 1.34 11.54 -10.10
N PRO A 93 1.24 11.04 -8.87
CA PRO A 93 2.39 10.37 -8.26
C PRO A 93 2.64 9.01 -8.88
N HIS A 94 3.88 8.57 -8.85
CA HIS A 94 4.23 7.24 -9.28
C HIS A 94 3.79 6.23 -8.25
N LEU A 95 3.37 5.06 -8.70
CA LEU A 95 2.81 4.05 -7.82
C LEU A 95 3.89 3.09 -7.36
N ARG A 96 3.85 2.74 -6.07
CA ARG A 96 4.73 1.72 -5.51
C ARG A 96 3.86 0.79 -4.67
N PHE A 97 3.88 -0.49 -5.00
CA PHE A 97 3.06 -1.46 -4.31
C PHE A 97 3.85 -2.18 -3.23
N HIS A 98 3.28 -2.28 -2.04
CA HIS A 98 3.89 -2.95 -0.90
C HIS A 98 2.90 -3.91 -0.28
N TYR A 99 3.30 -5.14 -0.07
CA TYR A 99 2.45 -6.08 0.62
C TYR A 99 2.33 -5.66 2.09
N ASP A 100 1.10 -5.55 2.55
CA ASP A 100 0.83 -5.06 3.90
C ASP A 100 0.80 -6.23 4.86
N GLN A 101 1.84 -6.40 5.63
CA GLN A 101 1.94 -7.51 6.55
C GLN A 101 1.27 -7.25 7.87
N SER A 102 0.84 -6.02 8.12
CA SER A 102 0.25 -5.69 9.41
C SER A 102 -1.06 -6.41 9.63
N VAL A 103 -1.83 -6.63 8.57
CA VAL A 103 -3.11 -7.34 8.68
C VAL A 103 -2.89 -8.83 8.82
N VAL A 104 -1.94 -9.37 8.06
CA VAL A 104 -1.70 -10.80 8.03
C VAL A 104 -1.25 -11.31 9.38
N ASN A 105 -0.44 -10.55 10.09
CA ASN A 105 0.08 -10.99 11.37
C ASN A 105 -0.60 -10.30 12.54
N GLY A 106 -1.86 -9.96 12.38
CA GLY A 106 -2.55 -9.14 13.34
C GLY A 106 -2.48 -9.65 14.76
N SER A 107 -2.78 -10.93 14.97
CA SER A 107 -2.79 -11.44 16.33
C SER A 107 -1.38 -11.59 16.90
N ARG A 108 -0.41 -11.87 16.05
CA ARG A 108 0.98 -11.95 16.51
C ARG A 108 1.58 -10.58 16.73
N ILE A 109 1.06 -9.62 16.02
CA ILE A 109 1.60 -8.29 16.09
C ILE A 109 1.44 -7.68 17.46
N SER A 110 0.36 -7.99 18.15
CA SER A 110 0.19 -7.46 19.50
C SER A 110 1.36 -7.82 20.39
N ALA A 111 1.71 -9.10 20.41
CA ALA A 111 2.83 -9.54 21.22
C ALA A 111 4.14 -8.97 20.73
N LEU A 112 4.30 -8.91 19.41
CA LEU A 112 5.53 -8.38 18.85
C LEU A 112 5.67 -6.88 19.13
N ILE A 113 4.59 -6.17 19.11
CA ILE A 113 4.62 -4.75 19.39
C ILE A 113 5.01 -4.52 20.86
N ASP A 114 4.43 -5.30 21.75
CA ASP A 114 4.80 -5.18 23.15
C ASP A 114 6.28 -5.45 23.35
N GLU A 115 6.78 -6.47 22.68
CA GLU A 115 8.18 -6.79 22.81
C GLU A 115 9.04 -5.71 22.20
N ALA A 116 8.65 -5.17 21.07
CA ALA A 116 9.41 -4.11 20.43
C ALA A 116 9.41 -2.85 21.27
N ILE A 117 8.32 -2.55 21.92
CA ILE A 117 8.25 -1.39 22.78
C ILE A 117 9.19 -1.54 23.95
N ARG A 118 9.23 -2.74 24.54
CA ARG A 118 10.16 -2.98 25.62
C ARG A 118 11.61 -2.88 25.16
N ASP A 119 11.88 -3.42 23.97
CA ASP A 119 13.22 -3.31 23.41
C ASP A 119 13.59 -1.87 23.16
N ASP A 120 12.70 -1.09 22.61
CA ASP A 120 12.96 0.30 22.39
C ASP A 120 13.22 1.03 23.67
N GLU A 121 12.44 0.78 24.68
CA GLU A 121 12.66 1.42 25.96
C GLU A 121 14.01 1.03 26.53
N THR A 122 14.39 -0.21 26.34
CA THR A 122 15.67 -0.68 26.82
C THR A 122 16.81 -0.05 26.05
N ARG A 123 16.71 -0.04 24.73
CA ARG A 123 17.75 0.49 23.91
C ARG A 123 17.61 1.94 23.60
N ASN A 124 16.56 2.55 24.09
CA ASN A 124 16.29 3.87 23.74
C ASN A 124 17.33 4.77 24.07
N GLY A 125 18.01 4.42 24.97
CA GLY A 125 19.14 5.16 25.18
C GLY A 125 20.12 4.95 24.10
N ASN A 126 20.18 3.85 23.49
CA ASN A 126 21.24 3.65 22.61
C ASN A 126 20.89 3.79 21.22
N GLU A 127 19.78 3.88 20.83
CA GLU A 127 19.60 4.19 19.59
C GLU A 127 18.40 4.00 19.10
N SER A 128 18.08 4.48 18.54
CA SER A 128 17.03 4.38 18.15
C SER A 128 16.89 3.82 17.02
N GLU A 129 17.22 3.45 16.59
CA GLU A 129 16.94 2.91 15.54
C GLU A 129 16.15 2.40 15.45
#